data_a15e214c9448ba8656a4b36f73edf668
#
_entry.id   a15e214c9448ba8656a4b36f73edf668
#
_cell.length_a   1.000
_cell.length_b   1.000
_cell.length_c   1.000
_cell.angle_alpha   90.00
_cell.angle_beta   90.00
_cell.angle_gamma   90.00
#
_symmetry.space_group_name_H-M   'P 1'
#
loop_
_entity.id
_entity.type
_entity.pdbx_description
1 polymer ?
#
loop_
_entity_poly.entity_id
_entity_poly.type
_entity_poly.pdbx_seq_one_letter_code
_entity_poly.pdbx_strand_id
1 'polypeptide(L)'
;MSEPPLRIIHCFRAPVGGLFRHVCDLARAQSEAGHAVGVICDSITGGAFEEGQLAALEPWLALGLKRFPMRRQIMPSDLAATWRAARIVRSLNPDVLHAHGAKGGAYARTIGTLLRASGIRVARIYTPHGGSLHYNARSMAG
;
A
#
# COMPACT_ATOMS: atom_id res chain seq x y z
N MET A 1 -17.29 -24.37 5.68
CA MET A 1 -16.35 -23.73 6.61
C MET A 1 -15.82 -22.47 5.97
N SER A 2 -16.03 -21.34 6.59
CA SER A 2 -15.45 -20.10 6.13
C SER A 2 -13.94 -20.11 6.39
N GLU A 3 -13.15 -19.61 5.44
CA GLU A 3 -11.72 -19.42 5.65
C GLU A 3 -11.48 -18.42 6.79
N PRO A 4 -10.40 -18.58 7.56
CA PRO A 4 -10.08 -17.63 8.61
C PRO A 4 -9.86 -16.22 8.01
N PRO A 5 -10.26 -15.17 8.74
CA PRO A 5 -10.05 -13.80 8.25
C PRO A 5 -8.57 -13.49 8.10
N LEU A 6 -8.23 -12.84 7.00
CA LEU A 6 -6.87 -12.38 6.72
C LEU A 6 -6.69 -10.93 7.19
N ARG A 7 -5.46 -10.59 7.49
CA ARG A 7 -5.01 -9.24 7.77
C ARG A 7 -4.30 -8.71 6.53
N ILE A 8 -4.95 -7.77 5.84
CA ILE A 8 -4.53 -7.31 4.50
C ILE A 8 -4.16 -5.84 4.56
N ILE A 9 -2.96 -5.50 4.11
CA ILE A 9 -2.53 -4.11 4.00
C ILE A 9 -2.34 -3.77 2.53
N HIS A 10 -3.04 -2.74 2.06
CA HIS A 10 -2.85 -2.15 0.74
C HIS A 10 -1.80 -1.05 0.82
N CYS A 11 -0.83 -1.10 -0.06
CA CYS A 11 0.25 -0.12 -0.16
C CYS A 11 0.27 0.50 -1.55
N PHE A 12 0.12 1.82 -1.62
CA PHE A 12 0.20 2.59 -2.85
C PHE A 12 0.75 3.98 -2.54
N ARG A 13 1.23 4.68 -3.58
CA ARG A 13 1.80 6.01 -3.35
C ARG A 13 0.72 7.08 -3.28
N ALA A 14 0.11 7.41 -4.39
CA ALA A 14 -0.78 8.57 -4.48
C ALA A 14 -2.25 8.16 -4.38
N PRO A 15 -3.02 8.74 -3.44
CA PRO A 15 -4.45 8.46 -3.31
C PRO A 15 -5.25 9.23 -4.36
N VAL A 16 -4.96 9.00 -5.64
CA VAL A 16 -5.60 9.70 -6.76
C VAL A 16 -5.97 8.75 -7.89
N GLY A 17 -6.99 9.12 -8.65
CA GLY A 17 -7.38 8.46 -9.90
C GLY A 17 -7.95 7.05 -9.74
N GLY A 18 -7.86 6.28 -10.82
CA GLY A 18 -8.45 4.94 -10.91
C GLY A 18 -7.81 3.93 -9.98
N LEU A 19 -6.51 4.03 -9.72
CA LEU A 19 -5.81 3.19 -8.75
C LEU A 19 -6.45 3.35 -7.37
N PHE A 20 -6.63 4.58 -6.91
CA PHE A 20 -7.19 4.86 -5.59
C PHE A 20 -8.65 4.38 -5.49
N ARG A 21 -9.44 4.60 -6.53
CA ARG A 21 -10.81 4.10 -6.57
C ARG A 21 -10.85 2.58 -6.45
N HIS A 22 -9.98 1.89 -7.19
CA HIS A 22 -9.88 0.43 -7.14
C HIS A 22 -9.53 -0.05 -5.73
N VAL A 23 -8.56 0.59 -5.07
CA VAL A 23 -8.18 0.23 -3.70
C VAL A 23 -9.35 0.45 -2.73
N CYS A 24 -10.08 1.55 -2.85
CA CYS A 24 -11.25 1.81 -2.02
C CYS A 24 -12.33 0.73 -2.18
N ASP A 25 -12.63 0.36 -3.41
CA ASP A 25 -13.64 -0.66 -3.70
C ASP A 25 -13.20 -2.03 -3.17
N LEU A 26 -11.94 -2.38 -3.38
CA LEU A 26 -11.37 -3.65 -2.93
C LEU A 26 -11.32 -3.73 -1.39
N ALA A 27 -10.88 -2.67 -0.74
CA ALA A 27 -10.81 -2.62 0.71
C ALA A 27 -12.19 -2.77 1.36
N ARG A 28 -13.20 -2.11 0.82
CA ARG A 28 -14.57 -2.27 1.30
C ARG A 28 -15.07 -3.70 1.12
N ALA A 29 -14.89 -4.27 -0.06
CA ALA A 29 -15.32 -5.64 -0.35
C ALA A 29 -14.65 -6.65 0.58
N GLN A 30 -13.36 -6.50 0.82
CA GLN A 30 -12.61 -7.37 1.72
C GLN A 30 -13.07 -7.21 3.17
N SER A 31 -13.34 -5.99 3.61
CA SER A 31 -13.87 -5.72 4.94
C SER A 31 -15.25 -6.33 5.12
N GLU A 32 -16.13 -6.20 4.13
CA GLU A 32 -17.45 -6.84 4.12
C GLU A 32 -17.36 -8.37 4.15
N ALA A 33 -16.32 -8.93 3.54
CA ALA A 33 -16.07 -10.38 3.58
C ALA A 33 -15.48 -10.85 4.91
N GLY A 34 -15.23 -9.97 5.87
CA GLY A 34 -14.77 -10.29 7.21
C GLY A 34 -13.26 -10.18 7.41
N HIS A 35 -12.51 -9.72 6.42
CA HIS A 35 -11.06 -9.51 6.58
C HIS A 35 -10.76 -8.19 7.29
N ALA A 36 -9.64 -8.15 7.99
CA ALA A 36 -9.13 -6.93 8.59
C ALA A 36 -8.23 -6.22 7.57
N VAL A 37 -8.63 -5.02 7.15
CA VAL A 37 -7.96 -4.27 6.08
C VAL A 37 -7.30 -3.01 6.62
N GLY A 38 -6.13 -2.71 6.11
CA GLY A 38 -5.42 -1.46 6.36
C GLY A 38 -4.92 -0.85 5.05
N VAL A 39 -4.62 0.43 5.10
CA VAL A 39 -4.09 1.17 3.95
C VAL A 39 -2.85 1.95 4.38
N ILE A 40 -1.83 1.89 3.54
CA ILE A 40 -0.62 2.70 3.64
C ILE A 40 -0.48 3.49 2.35
N CYS A 41 -0.39 4.81 2.44
CA CYS A 41 -0.20 5.67 1.28
C CYS A 41 0.60 6.92 1.63
N ASP A 42 0.94 7.69 0.59
CA ASP A 42 1.69 8.93 0.72
C ASP A 42 0.89 10.01 1.46
N SER A 43 1.60 10.79 2.28
CA SER A 43 1.02 11.90 3.03
C SER A 43 1.13 13.25 2.33
N ILE A 44 1.86 13.33 1.21
CA ILE A 44 2.14 14.59 0.52
C ILE A 44 1.20 14.82 -0.66
N THR A 45 0.72 13.74 -1.30
CA THR A 45 -0.14 13.80 -2.47
C THR A 45 -1.63 13.73 -2.11
N GLY A 46 -2.45 14.24 -3.00
CA GLY A 46 -3.90 14.29 -2.83
C GLY A 46 -4.37 15.68 -2.39
N GLY A 47 -5.61 15.99 -2.68
CA GLY A 47 -6.26 17.23 -2.31
C GLY A 47 -7.46 16.99 -1.36
N ALA A 48 -8.29 18.01 -1.20
CA ALA A 48 -9.45 17.95 -0.30
C ALA A 48 -10.43 16.83 -0.67
N PHE A 49 -10.61 16.56 -1.95
CA PHE A 49 -11.50 15.50 -2.43
C PHE A 49 -10.99 14.13 -1.98
N GLU A 50 -9.71 13.87 -2.18
CA GLU A 50 -9.07 12.61 -1.81
C GLU A 50 -9.00 12.43 -0.30
N GLU A 51 -8.78 13.48 0.45
CA GLU A 51 -8.85 13.46 1.92
C GLU A 51 -10.25 13.05 2.39
N GLY A 52 -11.29 13.57 1.75
CA GLY A 52 -12.68 13.18 2.02
C GLY A 52 -12.93 11.71 1.72
N GLN A 53 -12.38 11.20 0.62
CA GLN A 53 -12.50 9.77 0.27
C GLN A 53 -11.76 8.86 1.25
N LEU A 54 -10.58 9.26 1.69
CA LEU A 54 -9.82 8.53 2.71
C LEU A 54 -10.59 8.50 4.03
N ALA A 55 -11.15 9.63 4.44
CA ALA A 55 -11.96 9.70 5.65
C ALA A 55 -13.19 8.80 5.56
N ALA A 56 -13.85 8.75 4.41
CA ALA A 56 -15.00 7.87 4.17
C ALA A 56 -14.61 6.37 4.18
N LEU A 57 -13.37 6.06 3.85
CA LEU A 57 -12.86 4.69 3.84
C LEU A 57 -12.47 4.20 5.25
N GLU A 58 -12.03 5.09 6.13
CA GLU A 58 -11.51 4.73 7.45
C GLU A 58 -12.41 3.79 8.27
N PRO A 59 -13.76 3.96 8.30
CA PRO A 59 -14.63 3.04 9.03
C PRO A 59 -14.53 1.57 8.59
N TRP A 60 -14.07 1.32 7.36
CA TRP A 60 -13.88 -0.02 6.80
C TRP A 60 -12.51 -0.61 7.12
N LEU A 61 -11.61 0.20 7.68
CA LEU A 61 -10.22 -0.17 7.89
C LEU A 61 -9.97 -0.57 9.35
N ALA A 62 -10.16 -1.84 9.65
CA ALA A 62 -9.89 -2.36 11.00
C ALA A 62 -8.40 -2.20 11.39
N LEU A 63 -7.49 -2.24 10.42
CA LEU A 63 -6.06 -2.02 10.65
C LEU A 63 -5.64 -0.55 10.51
N GLY A 64 -6.58 0.31 10.13
CA GLY A 64 -6.38 1.74 10.05
C GLY A 64 -5.75 2.24 8.75
N LEU A 65 -5.64 3.56 8.70
CA LEU A 65 -4.98 4.29 7.62
C LEU A 65 -3.68 4.86 8.18
N LYS A 66 -2.56 4.51 7.54
CA LYS A 66 -1.24 5.03 7.89
C LYS A 66 -0.68 5.78 6.70
N ARG A 67 -0.27 7.01 6.92
CA ARG A 67 0.30 7.85 5.87
C ARG A 67 1.70 8.30 6.28
N PHE A 68 2.62 8.23 5.32
CA PHE A 68 3.97 8.77 5.51
C PHE A 68 4.48 9.29 4.15
N PRO A 69 5.48 10.20 4.15
CA PRO A 69 5.99 10.73 2.90
C PRO A 69 6.58 9.63 2.01
N MET A 70 6.03 9.49 0.81
CA MET A 70 6.51 8.57 -0.22
C MET A 70 6.93 9.37 -1.44
N ARG A 71 8.21 9.62 -1.59
CA ARG A 71 8.72 10.38 -2.73
C ARG A 71 8.70 9.54 -4.00
N ARG A 72 8.67 10.22 -5.16
CA ARG A 72 8.77 9.56 -6.46
C ARG A 72 10.03 8.74 -6.62
N GLN A 73 11.13 9.21 -6.06
CA GLN A 73 12.40 8.50 -6.03
C GLN A 73 12.76 8.23 -4.57
N ILE A 74 13.08 6.98 -4.27
CA ILE A 74 13.55 6.60 -2.94
C ILE A 74 15.00 7.07 -2.81
N MET A 75 15.22 8.05 -1.97
CA MET A 75 16.54 8.57 -1.64
C MET A 75 17.09 7.87 -0.40
N PRO A 76 18.42 7.86 -0.20
CA PRO A 76 19.00 7.30 1.04
C PRO A 76 18.41 7.90 2.32
N SER A 77 18.01 9.19 2.26
CA SER A 77 17.33 9.86 3.39
C SER A 77 15.96 9.28 3.71
N ASP A 78 15.35 8.53 2.78
CA ASP A 78 14.04 7.91 2.97
C ASP A 78 14.13 6.56 3.68
N LEU A 79 15.34 6.04 3.92
CA LEU A 79 15.53 4.77 4.61
C LEU A 79 14.96 4.79 6.03
N ALA A 80 15.12 5.90 6.74
CA ALA A 80 14.57 6.05 8.09
C ALA A 80 13.04 6.02 8.08
N ALA A 81 12.42 6.71 7.11
CA ALA A 81 10.97 6.71 6.93
C ALA A 81 10.45 5.32 6.56
N THR A 82 11.14 4.64 5.66
CA THR A 82 10.79 3.27 5.26
C THR A 82 10.93 2.29 6.42
N TRP A 83 11.96 2.46 7.25
CA TRP A 83 12.16 1.67 8.45
C TRP A 83 11.01 1.86 9.45
N ARG A 84 10.58 3.11 9.67
CA ARG A 84 9.42 3.41 10.53
C ARG A 84 8.15 2.79 9.98
N ALA A 85 7.95 2.87 8.66
CA ALA A 85 6.82 2.24 7.99
C ALA A 85 6.83 0.72 8.19
N ALA A 86 7.99 0.08 8.04
CA ALA A 86 8.15 -1.35 8.28
C ALA A 86 7.80 -1.73 9.73
N ARG A 87 8.19 -0.92 10.70
CA ARG A 87 7.84 -1.14 12.11
C ARG A 87 6.34 -1.03 12.36
N ILE A 88 5.69 -0.05 11.73
CA ILE A 88 4.23 0.12 11.82
C ILE A 88 3.52 -1.09 11.20
N VAL A 89 3.93 -1.51 10.01
CA VAL A 89 3.37 -2.69 9.34
C VAL A 89 3.56 -3.94 10.19
N ARG A 90 4.74 -4.10 10.78
CA ARG A 90 5.02 -5.23 11.68
C ARG A 90 4.06 -5.25 12.87
N SER A 91 3.77 -4.12 13.47
CA SER A 91 2.86 -4.02 14.61
C SER A 91 1.41 -4.39 14.24
N LEU A 92 1.05 -4.26 12.97
CA LEU A 92 -0.27 -4.63 12.45
C LEU A 92 -0.39 -6.12 12.13
N ASN A 93 0.72 -6.85 12.17
CA ASN A 93 0.78 -8.30 11.95
C ASN A 93 0.04 -8.75 10.67
N PRO A 94 0.43 -8.27 9.47
CA PRO A 94 -0.28 -8.60 8.24
C PRO A 94 -0.01 -10.01 7.77
N ASP A 95 -1.02 -10.62 7.14
CA ASP A 95 -0.87 -11.85 6.37
C ASP A 95 -0.53 -11.54 4.92
N VAL A 96 -1.05 -10.42 4.41
CA VAL A 96 -0.89 -10.01 3.01
C VAL A 96 -0.50 -8.54 2.94
N LEU A 97 0.51 -8.26 2.13
CA LEU A 97 0.90 -6.91 1.73
C LEU A 97 0.65 -6.78 0.24
N HIS A 98 -0.39 -6.03 -0.13
CA HIS A 98 -0.83 -5.87 -1.50
C HIS A 98 -0.42 -4.50 -2.03
N ALA A 99 0.54 -4.50 -2.94
CA ALA A 99 1.07 -3.30 -3.56
C ALA A 99 0.33 -2.95 -4.84
N HIS A 100 0.09 -1.66 -5.03
CA HIS A 100 -0.58 -1.12 -6.22
C HIS A 100 0.30 -0.09 -6.91
N GLY A 101 0.51 -0.27 -8.20
CA GLY A 101 1.34 0.61 -9.01
C GLY A 101 2.84 0.47 -8.75
N ALA A 102 3.66 1.03 -9.65
CA ALA A 102 5.12 0.85 -9.59
C ALA A 102 5.73 1.39 -8.29
N LYS A 103 5.28 2.53 -7.82
CA LYS A 103 5.82 3.15 -6.60
C LYS A 103 5.36 2.43 -5.33
N GLY A 104 4.09 2.06 -5.27
CA GLY A 104 3.58 1.22 -4.18
C GLY A 104 4.32 -0.11 -4.14
N GLY A 105 4.60 -0.70 -5.30
CA GLY A 105 5.39 -1.93 -5.42
C GLY A 105 6.80 -1.80 -4.87
N ALA A 106 7.48 -0.70 -5.16
CA ALA A 106 8.83 -0.45 -4.65
C ALA A 106 8.85 -0.34 -3.12
N TYR A 107 7.94 0.45 -2.53
CA TYR A 107 7.84 0.57 -1.09
C TYR A 107 7.44 -0.75 -0.41
N ALA A 108 6.45 -1.44 -0.94
CA ALA A 108 6.01 -2.72 -0.39
C ALA A 108 7.10 -3.79 -0.46
N ARG A 109 7.90 -3.80 -1.53
CA ARG A 109 9.03 -4.72 -1.66
C ARG A 109 10.07 -4.47 -0.58
N THR A 110 10.41 -3.21 -0.34
CA THR A 110 11.37 -2.82 0.71
C THR A 110 10.84 -3.18 2.09
N ILE A 111 9.59 -2.81 2.39
CA ILE A 111 8.95 -3.14 3.66
C ILE A 111 8.89 -4.67 3.86
N GLY A 112 8.46 -5.41 2.83
CA GLY A 112 8.37 -6.86 2.88
C GLY A 112 9.73 -7.53 3.10
N THR A 113 10.79 -6.98 2.52
CA THR A 113 12.16 -7.48 2.73
C THR A 113 12.61 -7.26 4.17
N LEU A 114 12.33 -6.09 4.75
CA LEU A 114 12.64 -5.79 6.15
C LEU A 114 11.85 -6.70 7.10
N LEU A 115 10.58 -6.97 6.81
CA LEU A 115 9.76 -7.89 7.59
C LEU A 115 10.32 -9.31 7.54
N ARG A 116 10.71 -9.78 6.37
CA ARG A 116 11.30 -11.10 6.19
C ARG A 116 12.63 -11.23 6.92
N ALA A 117 13.45 -10.20 6.88
CA ALA A 117 14.71 -10.16 7.65
C ALA A 117 14.45 -10.24 9.17
N SER A 118 13.28 -9.81 9.62
CA SER A 118 12.84 -9.92 11.02
C SER A 118 12.13 -11.24 11.33
N GLY A 119 12.10 -12.20 10.39
CA GLY A 119 11.48 -13.51 10.58
C GLY A 119 9.96 -13.55 10.35
N ILE A 120 9.38 -12.49 9.81
CA ILE A 120 7.94 -12.40 9.57
C ILE A 120 7.62 -12.81 8.14
N ARG A 121 6.68 -13.73 7.98
CA ARG A 121 6.20 -14.19 6.68
C ARG A 121 4.96 -13.40 6.28
N VAL A 122 5.04 -12.71 5.15
CA VAL A 122 3.93 -11.95 4.57
C VAL A 122 3.83 -12.32 3.10
N ALA A 123 2.62 -12.64 2.64
CA ALA A 123 2.37 -12.82 1.22
C ALA A 123 2.42 -11.45 0.54
N ARG A 124 3.19 -11.34 -0.53
CA ARG A 124 3.34 -10.10 -1.29
C ARG A 124 2.63 -10.22 -2.62
N ILE A 125 1.63 -9.38 -2.82
CA ILE A 125 0.84 -9.32 -4.05
C ILE A 125 1.07 -7.96 -4.71
N TYR A 126 1.16 -7.96 -6.03
CA TYR A 126 1.36 -6.74 -6.79
C TYR A 126 0.34 -6.63 -7.92
N THR A 127 -0.33 -5.48 -7.99
CA THR A 127 -1.24 -5.15 -9.08
C THR A 127 -0.68 -3.95 -9.86
N PRO A 128 -0.27 -4.13 -11.11
CA PRO A 128 0.11 -3.02 -11.97
C PRO A 128 -1.14 -2.26 -12.43
N HIS A 129 -1.10 -0.94 -12.37
CA HIS A 129 -2.23 -0.07 -12.76
C HIS A 129 -1.94 0.71 -14.05
N GLY A 130 -1.42 0.02 -15.06
CA GLY A 130 -1.25 0.57 -16.41
C GLY A 130 0.00 1.41 -16.65
N GLY A 131 0.61 1.96 -15.61
CA GLY A 131 1.79 2.82 -15.74
C GLY A 131 2.98 2.16 -16.42
N SER A 132 3.16 0.87 -16.22
CA SER A 132 4.26 0.10 -16.83
C SER A 132 4.02 -0.24 -18.29
N LEU A 133 2.78 -0.15 -18.77
CA LEU A 133 2.43 -0.44 -20.15
C LEU A 133 2.74 0.71 -21.12
N HIS A 134 3.02 1.88 -20.58
CA HIS A 134 3.33 3.07 -21.37
C HIS A 134 4.84 3.30 -21.56
N TYR A 135 5.67 2.45 -20.99
CA TYR A 135 7.11 2.52 -21.22
C TYR A 135 7.45 1.91 -22.56
N ASN A 136 7.87 2.76 -23.49
CA ASN A 136 8.41 2.33 -24.76
C ASN A 136 9.80 1.76 -24.51
N ALA A 137 10.06 0.55 -25.01
CA ALA A 137 11.37 -0.09 -24.88
C ALA A 137 12.53 0.74 -25.47
N ARG A 138 12.21 1.76 -26.30
CA ARG A 138 13.19 2.70 -26.84
C ARG A 138 13.52 3.88 -25.93
N SER A 139 12.80 4.06 -24.82
CA SER A 139 13.04 5.14 -23.85
C SER A 139 13.83 4.67 -22.63
N MET A 140 14.65 3.67 -22.76
CA MET A 140 15.52 3.19 -21.69
C MET A 140 16.74 4.10 -21.44
N ALA A 141 16.72 5.34 -21.94
CA ALA A 141 17.68 6.38 -21.63
C ALA A 141 16.96 7.50 -20.86
N GLY A 142 16.54 7.19 -19.69
CA GLY A 142 15.98 8.17 -18.79
C GLY A 142 16.09 7.66 -17.37
#